data_a3a00bd07583d02ce3448d1007d98281
#
_entry.id   a3a00bd07583d02ce3448d1007d98281
#
_cell.length_a   1.000
_cell.length_b   1.000
_cell.length_c   1.000
_cell.angle_alpha   90.00
_cell.angle_beta   90.00
_cell.angle_gamma   90.00
#
_symmetry.space_group_name_H-M   'P 1'
#
loop_
_entity.id
_entity.type
_entity.pdbx_description
1 polymer ?
#
loop_
_entity_poly.entity_id
_entity_poly.type
_entity_poly.pdbx_seq_one_letter_code
_entity_poly.pdbx_strand_id
1 'polypeptide(L)'
;MPKTALITGITGQDGSFLAEFLIEKGYEVHGILRRSSSFNTARIEHLYLDEWVRDMKKKRLINLHWGDMTDSSSLIRIISEIQPDEIYNLAAQSHVKVSFDVPEFTADADAIGVLRLLEAVRIAGLADKCRIYQASTSELYGLVQEVPQKETTPFYPRSPYGVAKLYGFWIMKNYRESYGMFCCNGILFNHESERRGETFVTRKITLAAARIAQGFQDKLYLGNLNSLRDWGYARDYVECMWLILQQEKPDDFVIATGQYHTVREFCTLAFKEVGIELRWEGEGVNEKGVDVATGKVLVEVDPKYFRPAEVDQLLGDPSKAKRVLGWNPQKTSFEDLVKIMVQHDMKKVRKLYIREHMED
;
A
#
# COMPACT_ATOMS: atom_id res chain seq x y z
N MET A 1 -16.17 -26.70 0.62
CA MET A 1 -16.38 -25.45 1.36
C MET A 1 -15.52 -24.37 0.70
N PRO A 2 -15.93 -23.10 0.70
CA PRO A 2 -15.06 -22.03 0.23
C PRO A 2 -13.79 -21.98 1.09
N LYS A 3 -12.66 -21.54 0.50
CA LYS A 3 -11.46 -21.25 1.30
C LYS A 3 -11.70 -20.03 2.19
N THR A 4 -11.13 -20.04 3.37
CA THR A 4 -11.20 -18.95 4.34
C THR A 4 -9.92 -18.12 4.33
N ALA A 5 -10.04 -16.82 4.12
CA ALA A 5 -8.92 -15.88 4.13
C ALA A 5 -9.03 -14.87 5.28
N LEU A 6 -7.93 -14.64 5.99
CA LEU A 6 -7.79 -13.59 6.99
C LEU A 6 -6.86 -12.49 6.49
N ILE A 7 -7.35 -11.24 6.50
CA ILE A 7 -6.60 -10.06 6.08
C ILE A 7 -6.35 -9.17 7.29
N THR A 8 -5.08 -8.97 7.67
CA THR A 8 -4.72 -7.88 8.57
C THR A 8 -4.58 -6.59 7.76
N GLY A 9 -4.93 -5.44 8.33
CA GLY A 9 -4.89 -4.17 7.58
C GLY A 9 -5.96 -4.06 6.49
N ILE A 10 -7.10 -4.73 6.63
CA ILE A 10 -8.20 -4.76 5.66
C ILE A 10 -8.75 -3.37 5.31
N THR A 11 -8.63 -2.40 6.22
CA THR A 11 -9.08 -1.01 6.00
C THR A 11 -8.09 -0.16 5.19
N GLY A 12 -6.92 -0.72 4.87
CA GLY A 12 -5.91 -0.08 4.03
C GLY A 12 -6.26 -0.10 2.54
N GLN A 13 -5.42 0.53 1.73
CA GLN A 13 -5.53 0.49 0.27
C GLN A 13 -5.57 -0.96 -0.23
N ASP A 14 -4.51 -1.70 0.03
CA ASP A 14 -4.33 -3.07 -0.48
C ASP A 14 -5.33 -4.03 0.15
N GLY A 15 -5.56 -3.92 1.46
CA GLY A 15 -6.51 -4.77 2.17
C GLY A 15 -7.93 -4.66 1.62
N SER A 16 -8.36 -3.45 1.24
CA SER A 16 -9.70 -3.24 0.67
C SER A 16 -9.83 -3.80 -0.76
N PHE A 17 -8.82 -3.67 -1.61
CA PHE A 17 -8.81 -4.29 -2.95
C PHE A 17 -8.67 -5.81 -2.87
N LEU A 18 -7.84 -6.32 -1.96
CA LEU A 18 -7.68 -7.76 -1.76
C LEU A 18 -8.98 -8.39 -1.25
N ALA A 19 -9.71 -7.73 -0.36
CA ALA A 19 -11.01 -8.21 0.10
C ALA A 19 -12.00 -8.35 -1.06
N GLU A 20 -12.12 -7.33 -1.93
CA GLU A 20 -12.94 -7.40 -3.15
C GLU A 20 -12.51 -8.57 -4.05
N PHE A 21 -11.21 -8.67 -4.33
CA PHE A 21 -10.65 -9.70 -5.19
C PHE A 21 -10.93 -11.12 -4.65
N LEU A 22 -10.75 -11.35 -3.35
CA LEU A 22 -11.00 -12.66 -2.74
C LEU A 22 -12.49 -13.01 -2.69
N ILE A 23 -13.37 -12.03 -2.49
CA ILE A 23 -14.83 -12.22 -2.60
C ILE A 23 -15.20 -12.67 -4.02
N GLU A 24 -14.66 -12.02 -5.06
CA GLU A 24 -14.87 -12.39 -6.46
C GLU A 24 -14.36 -13.81 -6.76
N LYS A 25 -13.31 -14.26 -6.05
CA LYS A 25 -12.79 -15.64 -6.11
C LYS A 25 -13.60 -16.66 -5.30
N GLY A 26 -14.62 -16.23 -4.56
CA GLY A 26 -15.48 -17.11 -3.77
C GLY A 26 -14.95 -17.49 -2.39
N TYR A 27 -13.98 -16.73 -1.84
CA TYR A 27 -13.49 -16.93 -0.49
C TYR A 27 -14.49 -16.44 0.56
N GLU A 28 -14.46 -17.07 1.73
CA GLU A 28 -14.97 -16.46 2.97
C GLU A 28 -13.88 -15.52 3.51
N VAL A 29 -14.20 -14.22 3.53
CA VAL A 29 -13.20 -13.18 3.87
C VAL A 29 -13.42 -12.66 5.28
N HIS A 30 -12.37 -12.73 6.09
CA HIS A 30 -12.26 -12.18 7.43
C HIS A 30 -11.21 -11.07 7.45
N GLY A 31 -11.46 -10.01 8.23
CA GLY A 31 -10.53 -8.90 8.37
C GLY A 31 -10.29 -8.52 9.82
N ILE A 32 -9.04 -8.20 10.16
CA ILE A 32 -8.71 -7.63 11.46
C ILE A 32 -8.85 -6.11 11.37
N LEU A 33 -9.66 -5.57 12.26
CA LEU A 33 -9.97 -4.16 12.43
C LEU A 33 -9.34 -3.64 13.73
N ARG A 34 -8.41 -2.69 13.63
CA ARG A 34 -7.81 -2.05 14.79
C ARG A 34 -8.77 -1.02 15.41
N ARG A 35 -8.88 -1.02 16.72
CA ARG A 35 -9.65 -0.01 17.45
C ARG A 35 -9.06 1.39 17.23
N SER A 36 -9.88 2.30 16.78
CA SER A 36 -9.54 3.71 16.59
C SER A 36 -10.71 4.59 17.05
N SER A 37 -10.41 5.79 17.57
CA SER A 37 -11.43 6.78 17.93
C SER A 37 -12.08 7.42 16.71
N SER A 38 -11.38 7.44 15.57
CA SER A 38 -11.89 7.90 14.28
C SER A 38 -12.30 6.73 13.41
N PHE A 39 -13.33 6.92 12.57
CA PHE A 39 -13.72 5.93 11.58
C PHE A 39 -12.62 5.75 10.53
N ASN A 40 -12.18 4.51 10.33
CA ASN A 40 -11.15 4.14 9.35
C ASN A 40 -11.65 3.12 8.32
N THR A 41 -12.96 2.88 8.25
CA THR A 41 -13.62 1.84 7.44
C THR A 41 -14.07 2.30 6.06
N ALA A 42 -13.91 3.57 5.70
CA ALA A 42 -14.46 4.17 4.47
C ALA A 42 -14.12 3.38 3.18
N ARG A 43 -12.96 2.69 3.14
CA ARG A 43 -12.55 1.89 1.96
C ARG A 43 -13.27 0.55 1.84
N ILE A 44 -13.91 0.09 2.90
CA ILE A 44 -14.58 -1.23 2.97
C ILE A 44 -16.07 -1.14 3.32
N GLU A 45 -16.63 0.06 3.52
CA GLU A 45 -18.05 0.26 3.91
C GLU A 45 -19.03 -0.42 2.96
N HIS A 46 -18.70 -0.49 1.67
CA HIS A 46 -19.51 -1.17 0.66
C HIS A 46 -19.48 -2.71 0.76
N LEU A 47 -18.54 -3.29 1.54
CA LEU A 47 -18.36 -4.73 1.71
C LEU A 47 -19.03 -5.28 2.99
N TYR A 48 -19.28 -4.42 3.96
CA TYR A 48 -19.97 -4.84 5.17
C TYR A 48 -21.14 -3.88 5.46
N LEU A 49 -22.17 -4.44 6.10
CA LEU A 49 -23.25 -3.66 6.65
C LEU A 49 -23.03 -3.57 8.15
N ASP A 50 -23.12 -2.36 8.68
CA ASP A 50 -23.26 -2.15 10.12
C ASP A 50 -24.47 -2.93 10.60
N GLU A 51 -24.36 -3.63 11.74
CA GLU A 51 -25.45 -4.43 12.34
C GLU A 51 -26.72 -3.60 12.58
N TRP A 52 -26.59 -2.28 12.64
CA TRP A 52 -27.68 -1.31 12.81
C TRP A 52 -28.38 -0.92 11.51
N VAL A 53 -27.77 -1.14 10.35
CA VAL A 53 -28.35 -0.84 9.03
C VAL A 53 -28.94 -2.13 8.44
N ARG A 54 -30.14 -2.49 8.88
CA ARG A 54 -30.89 -3.65 8.35
C ARG A 54 -31.52 -3.34 6.98
N ASP A 55 -30.72 -3.17 5.96
CA ASP A 55 -31.21 -3.30 4.59
C ASP A 55 -31.23 -4.79 4.23
N MET A 56 -32.39 -5.42 4.34
CA MET A 56 -32.60 -6.87 4.14
C MET A 56 -32.20 -7.38 2.76
N LYS A 57 -31.80 -6.52 1.84
CA LYS A 57 -31.38 -6.86 0.47
C LYS A 57 -29.87 -6.93 0.27
N LYS A 58 -29.06 -6.45 1.23
CA LYS A 58 -27.60 -6.48 1.14
C LYS A 58 -27.02 -7.63 1.96
N LYS A 59 -26.31 -8.52 1.31
CA LYS A 59 -25.58 -9.61 1.97
C LYS A 59 -24.26 -9.06 2.54
N ARG A 60 -23.97 -9.37 3.80
CA ARG A 60 -22.63 -9.16 4.38
C ARG A 60 -21.62 -9.96 3.59
N LEU A 61 -20.58 -9.30 3.06
CA LEU A 61 -19.58 -9.92 2.21
C LEU A 61 -18.28 -10.25 2.96
N ILE A 62 -18.01 -9.58 4.09
CA ILE A 62 -16.82 -9.77 4.92
C ILE A 62 -17.18 -9.88 6.40
N ASN A 63 -16.34 -10.59 7.16
CA ASN A 63 -16.43 -10.72 8.60
C ASN A 63 -15.31 -9.91 9.25
N LEU A 64 -15.65 -9.00 10.16
CA LEU A 64 -14.68 -8.12 10.83
C LEU A 64 -14.46 -8.53 12.28
N HIS A 65 -13.20 -8.52 12.73
CA HIS A 65 -12.76 -8.89 14.06
C HIS A 65 -11.91 -7.79 14.67
N TRP A 66 -12.19 -7.42 15.92
CA TRP A 66 -11.34 -6.48 16.64
C TRP A 66 -10.04 -7.16 17.10
N GLY A 67 -8.90 -6.62 16.66
CA GLY A 67 -7.56 -7.10 17.00
C GLY A 67 -6.48 -6.11 16.61
N ASP A 68 -5.28 -6.32 17.12
CA ASP A 68 -4.11 -5.47 16.85
C ASP A 68 -2.85 -6.32 16.73
N MET A 69 -1.92 -5.93 15.84
CA MET A 69 -0.62 -6.61 15.68
C MET A 69 0.25 -6.50 16.94
N THR A 70 -0.05 -5.56 17.81
CA THR A 70 0.64 -5.37 19.10
C THR A 70 0.02 -6.18 20.25
N ASP A 71 -1.07 -6.92 19.99
CA ASP A 71 -1.81 -7.74 20.98
C ASP A 71 -1.87 -9.21 20.57
N SER A 72 -0.99 -10.03 21.17
CA SER A 72 -0.92 -11.47 20.92
C SER A 72 -2.22 -12.20 21.27
N SER A 73 -2.92 -11.78 22.32
CA SER A 73 -4.13 -12.47 22.79
C SER A 73 -5.27 -12.36 21.78
N SER A 74 -5.44 -11.19 21.17
CA SER A 74 -6.44 -11.00 20.13
C SER A 74 -6.12 -11.81 18.87
N LEU A 75 -4.85 -11.85 18.44
CA LEU A 75 -4.42 -12.63 17.27
C LEU A 75 -4.65 -14.14 17.50
N ILE A 76 -4.25 -14.68 18.64
CA ILE A 76 -4.43 -16.10 18.99
C ILE A 76 -5.93 -16.45 18.98
N ARG A 77 -6.77 -15.64 19.63
CA ARG A 77 -8.21 -15.86 19.66
C ARG A 77 -8.81 -15.87 18.24
N ILE A 78 -8.54 -14.83 17.45
CA ILE A 78 -9.10 -14.67 16.10
C ILE A 78 -8.68 -15.84 15.20
N ILE A 79 -7.40 -16.20 15.17
CA ILE A 79 -6.88 -17.27 14.31
C ILE A 79 -7.41 -18.63 14.77
N SER A 80 -7.52 -18.89 16.08
CA SER A 80 -8.07 -20.12 16.61
C SER A 80 -9.57 -20.29 16.32
N GLU A 81 -10.33 -19.20 16.33
CA GLU A 81 -11.78 -19.22 16.01
C GLU A 81 -12.03 -19.39 14.50
N ILE A 82 -11.28 -18.71 13.65
CA ILE A 82 -11.50 -18.68 12.20
C ILE A 82 -10.89 -19.89 11.51
N GLN A 83 -9.72 -20.38 11.97
CA GLN A 83 -8.95 -21.46 11.32
C GLN A 83 -8.68 -21.18 9.83
N PRO A 84 -8.06 -20.03 9.46
CA PRO A 84 -7.93 -19.61 8.06
C PRO A 84 -7.04 -20.55 7.24
N ASP A 85 -7.40 -20.75 5.97
CA ASP A 85 -6.57 -21.42 4.98
C ASP A 85 -5.42 -20.51 4.50
N GLU A 86 -5.70 -19.21 4.41
CA GLU A 86 -4.76 -18.21 3.93
C GLU A 86 -4.79 -16.97 4.83
N ILE A 87 -3.61 -16.44 5.15
CA ILE A 87 -3.45 -15.17 5.88
C ILE A 87 -2.66 -14.19 5.02
N TYR A 88 -3.20 -12.99 4.84
CA TYR A 88 -2.55 -11.86 4.17
C TYR A 88 -2.21 -10.80 5.21
N ASN A 89 -0.94 -10.74 5.61
CA ASN A 89 -0.47 -9.77 6.60
C ASN A 89 -0.08 -8.46 5.93
N LEU A 90 -1.03 -7.51 5.87
CA LEU A 90 -0.86 -6.19 5.26
C LEU A 90 -0.84 -5.06 6.31
N ALA A 91 -1.10 -5.37 7.58
CA ALA A 91 -1.10 -4.38 8.65
C ALA A 91 0.31 -3.86 8.92
N ALA A 92 0.47 -2.56 8.96
CA ALA A 92 1.73 -1.89 9.28
C ALA A 92 1.51 -0.42 9.66
N GLN A 93 2.47 0.17 10.39
CA GLN A 93 2.75 1.59 10.35
C GLN A 93 3.56 1.85 9.06
N SER A 94 2.90 2.18 7.95
CA SER A 94 3.51 2.18 6.60
C SER A 94 4.13 3.51 6.16
N HIS A 95 4.04 4.56 6.98
CA HIS A 95 4.54 5.88 6.62
C HIS A 95 6.01 6.04 7.04
N VAL A 96 6.94 5.99 6.07
CA VAL A 96 8.40 6.00 6.31
C VAL A 96 8.84 7.19 7.17
N LYS A 97 8.39 8.44 6.87
CA LYS A 97 8.77 9.62 7.65
C LYS A 97 8.29 9.53 9.10
N VAL A 98 7.06 9.08 9.32
CA VAL A 98 6.49 8.93 10.67
C VAL A 98 7.25 7.90 11.50
N SER A 99 7.89 6.90 10.88
CA SER A 99 8.70 5.92 11.61
C SER A 99 9.91 6.52 12.36
N PHE A 100 10.39 7.69 11.93
CA PHE A 100 11.44 8.42 12.65
C PHE A 100 10.89 9.11 13.92
N ASP A 101 9.61 9.46 13.92
CA ASP A 101 8.95 10.10 15.07
C ASP A 101 8.46 9.07 16.11
N VAL A 102 8.07 7.88 15.64
CA VAL A 102 7.52 6.78 16.48
C VAL A 102 8.19 5.43 16.17
N PRO A 103 9.53 5.32 16.38
CA PRO A 103 10.29 4.12 15.97
C PRO A 103 9.92 2.87 16.77
N GLU A 104 9.64 2.99 18.08
CA GLU A 104 9.25 1.86 18.94
C GLU A 104 7.90 1.27 18.52
N PHE A 105 6.89 2.11 18.29
CA PHE A 105 5.60 1.66 17.79
C PHE A 105 5.73 0.99 16.42
N THR A 106 6.57 1.55 15.54
CA THR A 106 6.85 0.98 14.23
C THR A 106 7.48 -0.41 14.36
N ALA A 107 8.47 -0.57 15.25
CA ALA A 107 9.10 -1.87 15.49
C ALA A 107 8.13 -2.88 16.11
N ASP A 108 7.32 -2.45 17.07
CA ASP A 108 6.37 -3.34 17.74
C ASP A 108 5.28 -3.85 16.79
N ALA A 109 4.71 -2.98 15.95
CA ALA A 109 3.67 -3.36 14.99
C ALA A 109 4.24 -4.13 13.77
N ASP A 110 5.32 -3.63 13.16
CA ASP A 110 5.79 -4.07 11.84
C ASP A 110 6.82 -5.21 11.92
N ALA A 111 7.53 -5.35 13.05
CA ALA A 111 8.50 -6.43 13.28
C ALA A 111 7.90 -7.48 14.23
N ILE A 112 7.71 -7.12 15.52
CA ILE A 112 7.23 -8.06 16.52
C ILE A 112 5.80 -8.52 16.23
N GLY A 113 4.97 -7.67 15.63
CA GLY A 113 3.63 -8.05 15.18
C GLY A 113 3.63 -9.23 14.20
N VAL A 114 4.62 -9.32 13.29
CA VAL A 114 4.76 -10.47 12.39
C VAL A 114 5.07 -11.74 13.17
N LEU A 115 6.00 -11.67 14.15
CA LEU A 115 6.30 -12.79 15.04
C LEU A 115 5.07 -13.25 15.83
N ARG A 116 4.30 -12.31 16.39
CA ARG A 116 3.05 -12.63 17.12
C ARG A 116 2.05 -13.36 16.23
N LEU A 117 1.92 -12.95 14.97
CA LEU A 117 1.04 -13.60 13.99
C LEU A 117 1.48 -15.04 13.73
N LEU A 118 2.77 -15.27 13.47
CA LEU A 118 3.34 -16.59 13.23
C LEU A 118 3.16 -17.52 14.44
N GLU A 119 3.41 -17.03 15.65
CA GLU A 119 3.17 -17.79 16.89
C GLU A 119 1.69 -18.08 17.10
N ALA A 120 0.79 -17.14 16.79
CA ALA A 120 -0.65 -17.38 16.87
C ALA A 120 -1.08 -18.51 15.91
N VAL A 121 -0.53 -18.60 14.70
CA VAL A 121 -0.78 -19.70 13.76
C VAL A 121 -0.26 -21.04 14.31
N ARG A 122 0.92 -21.06 14.93
CA ARG A 122 1.48 -22.28 15.55
C ARG A 122 0.64 -22.74 16.75
N ILE A 123 0.27 -21.82 17.63
CA ILE A 123 -0.56 -22.08 18.81
C ILE A 123 -1.94 -22.62 18.39
N ALA A 124 -2.52 -22.11 17.31
CA ALA A 124 -3.78 -22.58 16.75
C ALA A 124 -3.67 -23.97 16.03
N GLY A 125 -2.47 -24.56 15.94
CA GLY A 125 -2.25 -25.84 15.29
C GLY A 125 -2.39 -25.80 13.77
N LEU A 126 -2.09 -24.65 13.15
CA LEU A 126 -2.26 -24.42 11.71
C LEU A 126 -0.94 -24.37 10.93
N ALA A 127 0.19 -24.68 11.56
CA ALA A 127 1.53 -24.57 10.95
C ALA A 127 1.64 -25.30 9.60
N ASP A 128 1.04 -26.48 9.48
CA ASP A 128 1.11 -27.33 8.28
C ASP A 128 -0.01 -27.05 7.26
N LYS A 129 -0.96 -26.17 7.58
CA LYS A 129 -2.18 -25.98 6.77
C LYS A 129 -2.31 -24.57 6.23
N CYS A 130 -2.02 -23.56 7.05
CA CYS A 130 -2.23 -22.17 6.72
C CYS A 130 -1.09 -21.62 5.85
N ARG A 131 -1.45 -20.96 4.75
CA ARG A 131 -0.50 -20.24 3.89
C ARG A 131 -0.47 -18.79 4.28
N ILE A 132 0.72 -18.22 4.47
CA ILE A 132 0.91 -16.87 5.00
C ILE A 132 1.67 -16.01 4.01
N TYR A 133 1.05 -14.92 3.59
CA TYR A 133 1.66 -13.85 2.83
C TYR A 133 2.05 -12.71 3.74
N GLN A 134 3.29 -12.24 3.65
CA GLN A 134 3.79 -11.05 4.32
C GLN A 134 4.02 -9.93 3.29
N ALA A 135 3.36 -8.80 3.47
CA ALA A 135 3.68 -7.59 2.75
C ALA A 135 5.03 -7.05 3.23
N SER A 136 6.07 -7.32 2.47
CA SER A 136 7.38 -6.72 2.62
C SER A 136 7.47 -5.44 1.78
N THR A 137 8.64 -4.85 1.58
CA THR A 137 8.77 -3.53 0.98
C THR A 137 10.09 -3.34 0.24
N SER A 138 10.11 -2.53 -0.81
CA SER A 138 11.32 -2.07 -1.47
C SER A 138 12.24 -1.23 -0.57
N GLU A 139 11.72 -0.69 0.55
CA GLU A 139 12.52 0.05 1.56
C GLU A 139 13.54 -0.85 2.27
N LEU A 140 13.46 -2.20 2.12
CA LEU A 140 14.52 -3.12 2.56
C LEU A 140 15.84 -2.84 1.83
N TYR A 141 15.78 -2.46 0.56
CA TYR A 141 16.97 -2.19 -0.25
C TYR A 141 17.68 -0.90 0.17
N GLY A 142 16.92 0.12 0.60
CA GLY A 142 17.41 1.36 1.20
C GLY A 142 18.56 2.02 0.46
N LEU A 143 19.81 1.88 0.96
CA LEU A 143 21.02 2.25 0.22
C LEU A 143 21.30 1.18 -0.83
N VAL A 144 20.79 1.40 -2.02
CA VAL A 144 20.73 0.44 -3.11
C VAL A 144 22.11 -0.10 -3.50
N GLN A 145 22.25 -1.43 -3.47
CA GLN A 145 23.53 -2.11 -3.80
C GLN A 145 23.56 -2.62 -5.25
N GLU A 146 22.43 -2.71 -5.91
CA GLU A 146 22.27 -3.23 -7.27
C GLU A 146 21.02 -2.62 -7.93
N VAL A 147 21.07 -2.34 -9.22
CA VAL A 147 19.94 -1.82 -10.01
C VAL A 147 19.80 -2.65 -11.29
N PRO A 148 18.60 -3.17 -11.59
CA PRO A 148 17.39 -3.20 -10.78
C PRO A 148 17.52 -4.14 -9.56
N GLN A 149 16.70 -3.91 -8.53
CA GLN A 149 16.66 -4.75 -7.34
C GLN A 149 15.87 -6.02 -7.60
N LYS A 150 16.41 -7.14 -7.16
CA LYS A 150 15.81 -8.49 -7.25
C LYS A 150 15.85 -9.20 -5.90
N GLU A 151 15.30 -10.38 -5.81
CA GLU A 151 15.17 -11.15 -4.56
C GLU A 151 16.51 -11.45 -3.90
N THR A 152 17.61 -11.46 -4.66
CA THR A 152 18.98 -11.74 -4.17
C THR A 152 19.80 -10.49 -3.89
N THR A 153 19.30 -9.30 -4.22
CA THR A 153 19.98 -8.03 -3.96
C THR A 153 20.13 -7.82 -2.45
N PRO A 154 21.32 -7.51 -1.93
CA PRO A 154 21.53 -7.27 -0.50
C PRO A 154 20.67 -6.11 0.02
N PHE A 155 20.09 -6.29 1.21
CA PHE A 155 19.31 -5.27 1.89
C PHE A 155 20.19 -4.30 2.69
N TYR A 156 19.85 -3.02 2.66
CA TYR A 156 20.50 -1.98 3.46
C TYR A 156 19.47 -0.90 3.86
N PRO A 157 18.52 -1.19 4.78
CA PRO A 157 17.45 -0.26 5.13
C PRO A 157 17.96 1.07 5.67
N ARG A 158 17.25 2.15 5.36
CA ARG A 158 17.62 3.54 5.70
C ARG A 158 16.57 4.23 6.57
N SER A 159 15.63 3.49 7.16
CA SER A 159 14.59 4.02 8.04
C SER A 159 14.21 3.01 9.13
N PRO A 160 13.68 3.45 10.29
CA PRO A 160 13.12 2.54 11.29
C PRO A 160 12.04 1.62 10.71
N TYR A 161 11.22 2.13 9.77
CA TYR A 161 10.26 1.31 9.01
C TYR A 161 10.95 0.20 8.22
N GLY A 162 11.98 0.53 7.44
CA GLY A 162 12.73 -0.45 6.65
C GLY A 162 13.39 -1.52 7.52
N VAL A 163 13.95 -1.13 8.68
CA VAL A 163 14.55 -2.07 9.65
C VAL A 163 13.49 -3.00 10.25
N ALA A 164 12.33 -2.47 10.64
CA ALA A 164 11.23 -3.28 11.18
C ALA A 164 10.71 -4.29 10.14
N LYS A 165 10.52 -3.85 8.90
CA LYS A 165 10.13 -4.71 7.78
C LYS A 165 11.20 -5.75 7.43
N LEU A 166 12.49 -5.43 7.60
CA LEU A 166 13.58 -6.39 7.42
C LEU A 166 13.50 -7.54 8.44
N TYR A 167 13.23 -7.22 9.70
CA TYR A 167 12.95 -8.27 10.69
C TYR A 167 11.76 -9.14 10.24
N GLY A 168 10.64 -8.51 9.83
CA GLY A 168 9.46 -9.23 9.33
C GLY A 168 9.78 -10.16 8.16
N PHE A 169 10.59 -9.73 7.20
CA PHE A 169 11.05 -10.54 6.08
C PHE A 169 11.82 -11.78 6.54
N TRP A 170 12.82 -11.59 7.41
CA TRP A 170 13.67 -12.68 7.85
C TRP A 170 12.99 -13.64 8.81
N ILE A 171 12.09 -13.18 9.66
CA ILE A 171 11.36 -14.08 10.55
C ILE A 171 10.39 -14.98 9.78
N MET A 172 9.75 -14.48 8.70
CA MET A 172 8.95 -15.29 7.79
C MET A 172 9.79 -16.40 7.14
N LYS A 173 10.98 -16.04 6.65
CA LYS A 173 11.91 -17.00 6.05
C LYS A 173 12.41 -18.02 7.07
N ASN A 174 12.74 -17.59 8.29
CA ASN A 174 13.15 -18.47 9.36
C ASN A 174 12.06 -19.49 9.72
N TYR A 175 10.79 -19.06 9.83
CA TYR A 175 9.68 -19.96 10.15
C TYR A 175 9.39 -20.96 9.00
N ARG A 176 9.56 -20.54 7.77
CA ARG A 176 9.52 -21.45 6.61
C ARG A 176 10.59 -22.55 6.69
N GLU A 177 11.82 -22.16 7.01
CA GLU A 177 12.96 -23.10 7.04
C GLU A 177 12.99 -23.96 8.32
N SER A 178 12.63 -23.40 9.47
CA SER A 178 12.72 -24.08 10.78
C SER A 178 11.52 -24.92 11.11
N TYR A 179 10.32 -24.52 10.68
CA TYR A 179 9.05 -25.16 11.05
C TYR A 179 8.27 -25.71 9.86
N GLY A 180 8.78 -25.58 8.63
CA GLY A 180 8.10 -26.05 7.43
C GLY A 180 6.83 -25.26 7.07
N MET A 181 6.59 -24.12 7.68
CA MET A 181 5.40 -23.32 7.45
C MET A 181 5.39 -22.74 6.04
N PHE A 182 4.20 -22.65 5.43
CA PHE A 182 4.06 -22.00 4.12
C PHE A 182 4.06 -20.47 4.27
N CYS A 183 5.25 -19.90 4.40
CA CYS A 183 5.48 -18.47 4.60
C CYS A 183 6.12 -17.83 3.36
N CYS A 184 5.50 -16.80 2.79
CA CYS A 184 5.96 -16.10 1.60
C CYS A 184 6.09 -14.59 1.86
N ASN A 185 7.12 -13.96 1.28
CA ASN A 185 7.24 -12.51 1.26
C ASN A 185 6.99 -11.97 -0.15
N GLY A 186 6.17 -10.91 -0.24
CA GLY A 186 6.12 -10.05 -1.41
C GLY A 186 6.91 -8.77 -1.15
N ILE A 187 8.03 -8.57 -1.84
CA ILE A 187 8.84 -7.36 -1.75
C ILE A 187 8.19 -6.31 -2.66
N LEU A 188 7.25 -5.57 -2.08
CA LEU A 188 6.41 -4.62 -2.79
C LEU A 188 7.17 -3.33 -3.12
N PHE A 189 7.23 -2.99 -4.39
CA PHE A 189 7.57 -1.65 -4.83
C PHE A 189 6.35 -0.73 -4.70
N ASN A 190 6.53 0.57 -4.93
CA ASN A 190 5.46 1.52 -4.72
C ASN A 190 4.24 1.17 -5.59
N HIS A 191 3.08 1.11 -4.98
CA HIS A 191 1.82 0.86 -5.68
C HIS A 191 0.73 1.77 -5.15
N GLU A 192 0.05 2.38 -6.06
CA GLU A 192 -0.80 3.53 -5.85
C GLU A 192 -2.22 3.25 -6.32
N SER A 193 -3.16 4.05 -5.88
CA SER A 193 -4.53 4.00 -6.35
C SER A 193 -5.33 5.21 -5.88
N GLU A 194 -6.58 5.29 -6.30
CA GLU A 194 -7.59 6.19 -5.78
C GLU A 194 -7.88 5.99 -4.28
N ARG A 195 -7.41 4.87 -3.67
CA ARG A 195 -7.53 4.56 -2.23
C ARG A 195 -6.24 4.83 -1.45
N ARG A 196 -5.19 5.35 -2.09
CA ARG A 196 -3.93 5.69 -1.41
C ARG A 196 -4.17 6.72 -0.30
N GLY A 197 -3.40 6.63 0.78
CA GLY A 197 -3.43 7.63 1.85
C GLY A 197 -3.06 9.03 1.34
N GLU A 198 -3.77 10.07 1.78
CA GLU A 198 -3.64 11.43 1.23
C GLU A 198 -2.30 12.11 1.54
N THR A 199 -1.55 11.60 2.51
CA THR A 199 -0.22 12.08 2.89
C THR A 199 0.90 11.56 2.00
N PHE A 200 0.64 10.53 1.19
CA PHE A 200 1.62 10.01 0.23
C PHE A 200 1.73 10.91 -1.01
N VAL A 201 2.95 11.02 -1.55
CA VAL A 201 3.29 12.01 -2.60
C VAL A 201 2.36 11.95 -3.80
N THR A 202 2.07 10.77 -4.32
CA THR A 202 1.19 10.58 -5.48
C THR A 202 -0.21 11.08 -5.22
N ARG A 203 -0.81 10.69 -4.09
CA ARG A 203 -2.16 11.12 -3.72
C ARG A 203 -2.21 12.61 -3.37
N LYS A 204 -1.16 13.13 -2.74
CA LYS A 204 -1.00 14.57 -2.50
C LYS A 204 -1.02 15.36 -3.80
N ILE A 205 -0.34 14.85 -4.85
CA ILE A 205 -0.31 15.49 -6.18
C ILE A 205 -1.70 15.45 -6.82
N THR A 206 -2.37 14.30 -6.87
CA THR A 206 -3.66 14.17 -7.57
C THR A 206 -4.77 14.97 -6.90
N LEU A 207 -4.79 15.01 -5.55
CA LEU A 207 -5.72 15.88 -4.80
C LEU A 207 -5.45 17.38 -5.02
N ALA A 208 -4.17 17.78 -5.02
CA ALA A 208 -3.82 19.17 -5.28
C ALA A 208 -4.16 19.58 -6.71
N ALA A 209 -3.86 18.78 -7.71
CA ALA A 209 -4.26 19.05 -9.10
C ALA A 209 -5.78 19.21 -9.22
N ALA A 210 -6.56 18.32 -8.58
CA ALA A 210 -8.01 18.40 -8.57
C ALA A 210 -8.55 19.66 -7.86
N ARG A 211 -7.94 20.05 -6.71
CA ARG A 211 -8.33 21.25 -5.97
C ARG A 211 -7.96 22.54 -6.70
N ILE A 212 -6.75 22.60 -7.28
CA ILE A 212 -6.27 23.76 -8.06
C ILE A 212 -7.15 23.97 -9.28
N ALA A 213 -7.46 22.93 -10.03
CA ALA A 213 -8.33 23.00 -11.21
C ALA A 213 -9.76 23.48 -10.88
N GLN A 214 -10.23 23.25 -9.65
CA GLN A 214 -11.55 23.67 -9.18
C GLN A 214 -11.53 24.96 -8.35
N GLY A 215 -10.36 25.61 -8.20
CA GLY A 215 -10.20 26.88 -7.50
C GLY A 215 -10.18 26.81 -5.97
N PHE A 216 -9.94 25.64 -5.38
CA PHE A 216 -9.92 25.43 -3.92
C PHE A 216 -8.51 25.41 -3.31
N GLN A 217 -7.48 25.48 -4.14
CA GLN A 217 -6.08 25.51 -3.70
C GLN A 217 -5.26 26.32 -4.70
N ASP A 218 -4.33 27.14 -4.19
CA ASP A 218 -3.48 27.99 -5.06
C ASP A 218 -2.21 27.29 -5.51
N LYS A 219 -1.56 26.51 -4.62
CA LYS A 219 -0.25 25.89 -4.89
C LYS A 219 -0.11 24.53 -4.26
N LEU A 220 0.73 23.70 -4.89
CA LEU A 220 1.23 22.42 -4.38
C LEU A 220 2.69 22.57 -3.98
N TYR A 221 3.04 22.11 -2.77
CA TYR A 221 4.42 22.04 -2.30
C TYR A 221 4.90 20.60 -2.27
N LEU A 222 6.03 20.30 -2.92
CA LEU A 222 6.66 18.98 -3.01
C LEU A 222 8.08 19.00 -2.45
N GLY A 223 8.65 17.82 -2.23
CA GLY A 223 10.08 17.64 -1.93
C GLY A 223 10.90 17.43 -3.19
N ASN A 224 11.78 16.41 -3.19
CA ASN A 224 12.64 16.08 -4.30
C ASN A 224 11.85 15.61 -5.54
N LEU A 225 11.82 16.45 -6.58
CA LEU A 225 11.13 16.17 -7.85
C LEU A 225 11.84 15.12 -8.72
N ASN A 226 13.14 14.91 -8.48
CA ASN A 226 13.97 13.97 -9.24
C ASN A 226 13.98 12.55 -8.69
N SER A 227 13.35 12.32 -7.52
CA SER A 227 13.26 10.98 -6.94
C SER A 227 12.61 10.01 -7.92
N LEU A 228 13.30 8.89 -8.17
CA LEU A 228 12.86 7.83 -9.07
C LEU A 228 12.14 6.74 -8.29
N ARG A 229 10.94 6.37 -8.73
CA ARG A 229 10.13 5.32 -8.11
C ARG A 229 9.50 4.43 -9.17
N ASP A 230 9.43 3.15 -8.86
CA ASP A 230 8.65 2.18 -9.60
C ASP A 230 7.21 2.21 -9.03
N TRP A 231 6.26 2.74 -9.79
CA TRP A 231 4.86 2.87 -9.38
C TRP A 231 3.95 1.96 -10.19
N GLY A 232 3.27 1.04 -9.52
CA GLY A 232 2.22 0.22 -10.11
C GLY A 232 0.82 0.52 -9.56
N TYR A 233 -0.19 -0.13 -10.11
CA TYR A 233 -1.57 -0.02 -9.64
C TYR A 233 -1.85 -1.07 -8.54
N ALA A 234 -2.31 -0.64 -7.37
CA ALA A 234 -2.50 -1.51 -6.22
C ALA A 234 -3.44 -2.70 -6.50
N ARG A 235 -4.43 -2.54 -7.37
CA ARG A 235 -5.34 -3.62 -7.75
C ARG A 235 -4.64 -4.75 -8.51
N ASP A 236 -3.63 -4.43 -9.31
CA ASP A 236 -2.81 -5.43 -10.02
C ASP A 236 -1.87 -6.15 -9.03
N TYR A 237 -1.42 -5.45 -8.00
CA TYR A 237 -0.53 -6.00 -6.96
C TYR A 237 -1.24 -7.01 -6.06
N VAL A 238 -2.51 -6.79 -5.70
CA VAL A 238 -3.25 -7.77 -4.89
C VAL A 238 -3.48 -9.08 -5.63
N GLU A 239 -3.60 -9.07 -6.95
CA GLU A 239 -3.61 -10.29 -7.77
C GLU A 239 -2.30 -11.08 -7.60
N CYS A 240 -1.15 -10.40 -7.59
CA CYS A 240 0.15 -11.02 -7.35
C CYS A 240 0.25 -11.63 -5.94
N MET A 241 -0.22 -10.93 -4.92
CA MET A 241 -0.27 -11.45 -3.55
C MET A 241 -1.01 -12.79 -3.47
N TRP A 242 -2.16 -12.89 -4.14
CA TRP A 242 -2.92 -14.12 -4.21
C TRP A 242 -2.17 -15.21 -4.99
N LEU A 243 -1.61 -14.90 -6.16
CA LEU A 243 -0.84 -15.86 -6.98
C LEU A 243 0.33 -16.48 -6.21
N ILE A 244 1.02 -15.71 -5.36
CA ILE A 244 2.11 -16.19 -4.51
C ILE A 244 1.64 -17.30 -3.58
N LEU A 245 0.47 -17.16 -2.97
CA LEU A 245 -0.07 -18.20 -2.08
C LEU A 245 -0.69 -19.39 -2.83
N GLN A 246 -0.87 -19.36 -4.14
CA GLN A 246 -1.36 -20.49 -4.91
C GLN A 246 -0.24 -21.43 -5.39
N GLN A 247 1.03 -21.09 -5.17
CA GLN A 247 2.18 -21.91 -5.58
C GLN A 247 2.27 -23.19 -4.75
N GLU A 248 2.94 -24.21 -5.29
CA GLU A 248 3.18 -25.48 -4.58
C GLU A 248 4.19 -25.34 -3.43
N LYS A 249 5.16 -24.43 -3.58
CA LYS A 249 6.23 -24.19 -2.60
C LYS A 249 6.26 -22.71 -2.21
N PRO A 250 6.51 -22.41 -0.92
CA PRO A 250 6.65 -21.05 -0.47
C PRO A 250 7.96 -20.44 -0.98
N ASP A 251 7.89 -19.19 -1.41
CA ASP A 251 9.06 -18.42 -1.87
C ASP A 251 8.83 -16.92 -1.70
N ASP A 252 9.86 -16.12 -1.98
CA ASP A 252 9.84 -14.66 -1.89
C ASP A 252 9.89 -14.07 -3.31
N PHE A 253 9.13 -12.99 -3.56
CA PHE A 253 8.99 -12.38 -4.88
C PHE A 253 9.10 -10.87 -4.82
N VAL A 254 9.85 -10.28 -5.74
CA VAL A 254 9.79 -8.86 -6.06
C VAL A 254 8.51 -8.57 -6.84
N ILE A 255 7.71 -7.64 -6.33
CA ILE A 255 6.48 -7.18 -6.96
C ILE A 255 6.69 -5.72 -7.39
N ALA A 256 6.95 -5.52 -8.67
CA ALA A 256 7.33 -4.25 -9.27
C ALA A 256 6.84 -4.18 -10.72
N THR A 257 6.78 -2.97 -11.30
CA THR A 257 6.47 -2.83 -12.74
C THR A 257 7.69 -3.05 -13.62
N GLY A 258 8.89 -2.82 -13.08
CA GLY A 258 10.15 -2.81 -13.83
C GLY A 258 10.38 -1.50 -14.58
N GLN A 259 9.60 -0.47 -14.28
CA GLN A 259 9.75 0.88 -14.83
C GLN A 259 9.77 1.90 -13.70
N TYR A 260 10.54 2.95 -13.85
CA TYR A 260 10.56 4.04 -12.89
C TYR A 260 10.23 5.37 -13.56
N HIS A 261 9.63 6.24 -12.77
CA HIS A 261 9.27 7.59 -13.15
C HIS A 261 9.68 8.57 -12.05
N THR A 262 9.89 9.82 -12.43
CA THR A 262 10.18 10.89 -11.49
C THR A 262 8.89 11.43 -10.86
N VAL A 263 9.02 12.03 -9.69
CA VAL A 263 7.91 12.79 -9.06
C VAL A 263 7.43 13.90 -9.98
N ARG A 264 8.36 14.52 -10.73
CA ARG A 264 8.04 15.55 -11.74
C ARG A 264 7.15 15.02 -12.85
N GLU A 265 7.47 13.84 -13.42
CA GLU A 265 6.65 13.21 -14.47
C GLU A 265 5.25 12.91 -13.97
N PHE A 266 5.13 12.33 -12.77
CA PHE A 266 3.84 12.07 -12.17
C PHE A 266 3.03 13.36 -11.99
N CYS A 267 3.66 14.43 -11.48
CA CYS A 267 3.03 15.73 -11.28
C CYS A 267 2.58 16.33 -12.62
N THR A 268 3.44 16.31 -13.64
CA THR A 268 3.13 16.83 -14.98
C THR A 268 1.91 16.12 -15.58
N LEU A 269 1.86 14.80 -15.51
CA LEU A 269 0.73 14.03 -16.01
C LEU A 269 -0.55 14.31 -15.22
N ALA A 270 -0.46 14.42 -13.88
CA ALA A 270 -1.62 14.71 -13.06
C ALA A 270 -2.25 16.07 -13.36
N PHE A 271 -1.44 17.09 -13.59
CA PHE A 271 -1.93 18.42 -13.98
C PHE A 271 -2.48 18.42 -15.42
N LYS A 272 -1.86 17.68 -16.33
CA LYS A 272 -2.36 17.52 -17.69
C LYS A 272 -3.77 16.89 -17.73
N GLU A 273 -4.03 15.89 -16.87
CA GLU A 273 -5.35 15.24 -16.76
C GLU A 273 -6.47 16.19 -16.30
N VAL A 274 -6.14 17.28 -15.63
CA VAL A 274 -7.10 18.34 -15.26
C VAL A 274 -7.10 19.53 -16.22
N GLY A 275 -6.42 19.43 -17.37
CA GLY A 275 -6.36 20.46 -18.39
C GLY A 275 -5.36 21.58 -18.15
N ILE A 276 -4.40 21.40 -17.24
CA ILE A 276 -3.35 22.36 -16.92
C ILE A 276 -2.01 21.85 -17.48
N GLU A 277 -1.38 22.61 -18.35
CA GLU A 277 -0.05 22.31 -18.87
C GLU A 277 1.01 22.99 -18.02
N LEU A 278 1.91 22.21 -17.41
CA LEU A 278 3.00 22.71 -16.59
C LEU A 278 4.29 22.86 -17.40
N ARG A 279 4.94 24.02 -17.29
CA ARG A 279 6.32 24.24 -17.67
C ARG A 279 7.17 24.35 -16.42
N TRP A 280 8.28 23.61 -16.38
CA TRP A 280 9.21 23.63 -15.25
C TRP A 280 10.29 24.68 -15.46
N GLU A 281 10.54 25.47 -14.41
CA GLU A 281 11.51 26.57 -14.39
C GLU A 281 12.36 26.49 -13.13
N GLY A 282 13.66 26.78 -13.25
CA GLY A 282 14.62 26.69 -12.15
C GLY A 282 15.13 25.27 -11.91
N GLU A 283 15.90 25.07 -10.85
CA GLU A 283 16.51 23.78 -10.48
C GLU A 283 16.52 23.57 -8.96
N GLY A 284 16.49 22.31 -8.52
CA GLY A 284 16.58 21.92 -7.13
C GLY A 284 15.48 22.55 -6.26
N VAL A 285 15.86 23.24 -5.20
CA VAL A 285 14.91 23.87 -4.28
C VAL A 285 14.22 25.12 -4.87
N ASN A 286 14.74 25.67 -5.95
CA ASN A 286 14.18 26.82 -6.65
C ASN A 286 13.29 26.40 -7.84
N GLU A 287 13.14 25.11 -8.09
CA GLU A 287 12.35 24.60 -9.21
C GLU A 287 10.85 24.88 -8.97
N LYS A 288 10.16 25.31 -10.03
CA LYS A 288 8.76 25.67 -10.03
C LYS A 288 8.03 25.09 -11.23
N GLY A 289 6.81 24.61 -11.01
CA GLY A 289 5.86 24.27 -12.07
C GLY A 289 4.93 25.46 -12.35
N VAL A 290 5.02 26.00 -13.55
CA VAL A 290 4.30 27.18 -14.01
C VAL A 290 3.23 26.76 -15.00
N ASP A 291 1.99 27.19 -14.80
CA ASP A 291 0.92 27.01 -15.77
C ASP A 291 1.21 27.79 -17.05
N VAL A 292 1.30 27.11 -18.17
CA VAL A 292 1.64 27.69 -19.49
C VAL A 292 0.57 28.73 -19.92
N ALA A 293 -0.70 28.49 -19.60
CA ALA A 293 -1.81 29.34 -20.02
C ALA A 293 -1.88 30.66 -19.22
N THR A 294 -1.62 30.61 -17.92
CA THR A 294 -1.83 31.75 -17.02
C THR A 294 -0.54 32.41 -16.52
N GLY A 295 0.60 31.73 -16.65
CA GLY A 295 1.88 32.16 -16.05
C GLY A 295 1.93 32.05 -14.52
N LYS A 296 0.92 31.46 -13.88
CA LYS A 296 0.90 31.28 -12.42
C LYS A 296 1.80 30.12 -11.99
N VAL A 297 2.52 30.32 -10.89
CA VAL A 297 3.28 29.25 -10.23
C VAL A 297 2.31 28.37 -9.44
N LEU A 298 2.13 27.12 -9.84
CA LEU A 298 1.23 26.17 -9.22
C LEU A 298 1.95 25.11 -8.38
N VAL A 299 3.22 24.84 -8.65
CA VAL A 299 4.05 23.87 -7.91
C VAL A 299 5.33 24.53 -7.45
N GLU A 300 5.71 24.34 -6.20
CA GLU A 300 6.98 24.78 -5.62
C GLU A 300 7.65 23.66 -4.82
N VAL A 301 8.98 23.68 -4.77
CA VAL A 301 9.76 22.77 -3.91
C VAL A 301 9.89 23.39 -2.52
N ASP A 302 9.62 22.58 -1.48
CA ASP A 302 9.81 22.96 -0.08
C ASP A 302 10.70 21.92 0.62
N PRO A 303 11.91 22.31 1.09
CA PRO A 303 12.88 21.40 1.74
C PRO A 303 12.34 20.64 2.95
N LYS A 304 11.29 21.14 3.62
CA LYS A 304 10.67 20.44 4.77
C LYS A 304 10.07 19.06 4.41
N TYR A 305 9.82 18.82 3.11
CA TYR A 305 9.32 17.53 2.61
C TYR A 305 10.44 16.56 2.23
N PHE A 306 11.72 16.93 2.37
CA PHE A 306 12.83 15.99 2.18
C PHE A 306 12.90 15.01 3.35
N ARG A 307 13.37 13.79 3.07
CA ARG A 307 13.57 12.78 4.09
C ARG A 307 14.95 12.98 4.76
N PRO A 308 15.10 12.63 6.06
CA PRO A 308 16.41 12.67 6.74
C PRO A 308 17.46 11.79 6.05
N ALA A 309 17.05 10.65 5.50
CA ALA A 309 17.87 9.77 4.68
C ALA A 309 17.08 9.46 3.40
N GLU A 310 17.41 10.13 2.32
CA GLU A 310 16.75 9.95 1.02
C GLU A 310 17.13 8.59 0.40
N VAL A 311 16.18 7.99 -0.29
CA VAL A 311 16.39 6.83 -1.18
C VAL A 311 16.20 7.34 -2.59
N ASP A 312 17.30 7.46 -3.34
CA ASP A 312 17.29 8.14 -4.64
C ASP A 312 16.61 7.32 -5.72
N GLN A 313 16.80 5.99 -5.71
CA GLN A 313 16.38 5.12 -6.81
C GLN A 313 15.86 3.77 -6.30
N LEU A 314 14.61 3.46 -6.63
CA LEU A 314 14.02 2.14 -6.41
C LEU A 314 13.42 1.65 -7.73
N LEU A 315 14.04 0.62 -8.32
CA LEU A 315 13.62 -0.05 -9.54
C LEU A 315 13.63 -1.56 -9.32
N GLY A 316 12.47 -2.19 -9.32
CA GLY A 316 12.36 -3.63 -9.10
C GLY A 316 12.52 -4.45 -10.39
N ASP A 317 13.09 -5.65 -10.26
CA ASP A 317 13.09 -6.65 -11.33
C ASP A 317 11.95 -7.67 -11.10
N PRO A 318 10.83 -7.58 -11.84
CA PRO A 318 9.70 -8.49 -11.70
C PRO A 318 9.87 -9.81 -12.44
N SER A 319 11.04 -10.13 -13.00
CA SER A 319 11.26 -11.27 -13.88
C SER A 319 10.89 -12.60 -13.24
N LYS A 320 11.16 -12.79 -11.94
CA LYS A 320 10.77 -14.00 -11.20
C LYS A 320 9.25 -14.10 -11.08
N ALA A 321 8.57 -13.05 -10.69
CA ALA A 321 7.11 -13.02 -10.58
C ALA A 321 6.44 -13.29 -11.94
N LYS A 322 6.92 -12.66 -13.01
CA LYS A 322 6.44 -12.93 -14.38
C LYS A 322 6.58 -14.40 -14.77
N ARG A 323 7.76 -14.97 -14.57
CA ARG A 323 8.07 -16.33 -15.00
C ARG A 323 7.36 -17.40 -14.17
N VAL A 324 7.35 -17.24 -12.84
CA VAL A 324 6.86 -18.28 -11.93
C VAL A 324 5.37 -18.16 -11.70
N LEU A 325 4.85 -16.95 -11.55
CA LEU A 325 3.45 -16.69 -11.22
C LEU A 325 2.58 -16.42 -12.46
N GLY A 326 3.19 -16.15 -13.62
CA GLY A 326 2.48 -15.69 -14.80
C GLY A 326 1.86 -14.28 -14.61
N TRP A 327 2.34 -13.52 -13.62
CA TRP A 327 1.80 -12.20 -13.32
C TRP A 327 2.23 -11.15 -14.34
N ASN A 328 1.27 -10.30 -14.75
CA ASN A 328 1.56 -9.15 -15.61
C ASN A 328 1.63 -7.85 -14.80
N PRO A 329 2.83 -7.30 -14.52
CA PRO A 329 3.00 -6.09 -13.74
C PRO A 329 2.57 -4.80 -14.46
N GLN A 330 2.32 -4.87 -15.76
CA GLN A 330 1.96 -3.73 -16.60
C GLN A 330 0.53 -3.87 -17.15
N LYS A 331 -0.36 -4.50 -16.40
CA LYS A 331 -1.78 -4.60 -16.74
C LYS A 331 -2.44 -3.21 -16.77
N THR A 332 -2.04 -2.34 -15.84
CA THR A 332 -2.38 -0.92 -15.81
C THR A 332 -1.11 -0.12 -16.11
N SER A 333 -1.13 0.76 -17.13
CA SER A 333 0.00 1.64 -17.47
C SER A 333 0.19 2.74 -16.42
N PHE A 334 1.35 3.38 -16.44
CA PHE A 334 1.62 4.52 -15.55
C PHE A 334 0.66 5.69 -15.82
N GLU A 335 0.40 5.98 -17.08
CA GLU A 335 -0.54 7.00 -17.50
C GLU A 335 -1.98 6.69 -17.05
N ASP A 336 -2.43 5.44 -17.21
CA ASP A 336 -3.74 5.01 -16.74
C ASP A 336 -3.86 5.10 -15.21
N LEU A 337 -2.81 4.74 -14.48
CA LEU A 337 -2.76 4.90 -13.02
C LEU A 337 -2.99 6.34 -12.61
N VAL A 338 -2.23 7.28 -13.19
CA VAL A 338 -2.38 8.73 -12.90
C VAL A 338 -3.79 9.20 -13.22
N LYS A 339 -4.32 8.81 -14.38
CA LYS A 339 -5.67 9.15 -14.84
C LYS A 339 -6.75 8.63 -13.88
N ILE A 340 -6.69 7.35 -13.46
CA ILE A 340 -7.62 6.75 -12.49
C ILE A 340 -7.63 7.57 -11.20
N MET A 341 -6.45 7.90 -10.66
CA MET A 341 -6.33 8.65 -9.42
C MET A 341 -6.89 10.07 -9.53
N VAL A 342 -6.52 10.79 -10.59
CA VAL A 342 -6.98 12.17 -10.83
C VAL A 342 -8.49 12.23 -11.04
N GLN A 343 -9.06 11.36 -11.88
CA GLN A 343 -10.50 11.33 -12.14
C GLN A 343 -11.32 11.03 -10.89
N HIS A 344 -10.82 10.14 -10.03
CA HIS A 344 -11.43 9.90 -8.73
C HIS A 344 -11.40 11.16 -7.85
N ASP A 345 -10.25 11.83 -7.78
CA ASP A 345 -10.07 13.00 -6.91
C ASP A 345 -10.84 14.22 -7.39
N MET A 346 -10.99 14.41 -8.69
CA MET A 346 -11.88 15.41 -9.28
C MET A 346 -13.33 15.23 -8.81
N LYS A 347 -13.83 13.99 -8.81
CA LYS A 347 -15.18 13.68 -8.30
C LYS A 347 -15.29 13.89 -6.80
N LYS A 348 -14.26 13.48 -6.04
CA LYS A 348 -14.21 13.63 -4.58
C LYS A 348 -14.24 15.08 -4.16
N VAL A 349 -13.37 15.91 -4.74
CA VAL A 349 -13.26 17.35 -4.42
C VAL A 349 -14.58 18.07 -4.74
N ARG A 350 -15.17 17.78 -5.90
CA ARG A 350 -16.47 18.35 -6.28
C ARG A 350 -17.60 18.00 -5.31
N LYS A 351 -17.65 16.72 -4.84
CA LYS A 351 -18.65 16.29 -3.86
C LYS A 351 -18.50 16.98 -2.52
N LEU A 352 -17.26 17.15 -2.05
CA LEU A 352 -16.98 17.86 -0.79
C LEU A 352 -17.44 19.32 -0.88
N TYR A 353 -17.12 20.00 -1.98
CA TYR A 353 -17.55 21.39 -2.21
C TYR A 353 -19.08 21.54 -2.20
N ILE A 354 -19.80 20.67 -2.92
CA ILE A 354 -21.26 20.69 -2.95
C ILE A 354 -21.83 20.52 -1.54
N ARG A 355 -21.26 19.60 -0.74
CA ARG A 355 -21.73 19.36 0.63
C ARG A 355 -21.51 20.58 1.54
N GLU A 356 -20.34 21.20 1.50
CA GLU A 356 -20.01 22.38 2.31
C GLU A 356 -20.87 23.63 1.97
N HIS A 357 -21.37 23.74 0.72
CA HIS A 357 -22.15 24.90 0.27
C HIS A 357 -23.66 24.62 0.12
N MET A 358 -24.13 23.42 0.43
CA MET A 358 -25.55 23.09 0.51
C MET A 358 -26.08 23.03 1.96
N GLU A 359 -25.17 23.15 2.96
CA GLU A 359 -25.52 23.25 4.37
C GLU A 359 -25.70 24.74 4.82
N ASP A 360 -25.48 25.74 3.93
CA ASP A 360 -25.85 27.13 4.06
C ASP A 360 -27.17 27.41 3.26
#